data_12ea669feab2b2e8bf052c5e894450d7
#
_entry.id   12ea669feab2b2e8bf052c5e894450d7
#
_cell.length_a   1.000
_cell.length_b   1.000
_cell.length_c   1.000
_cell.angle_alpha   90.00
_cell.angle_beta   90.00
_cell.angle_gamma   90.00
#
_symmetry.space_group_name_H-M   'P 1'
#
loop_
_entity.id
_entity.type
_entity.pdbx_description
1 polymer ?
#
loop_
_entity_poly.entity_id
_entity_poly.type
_entity_poly.pdbx_seq_one_letter_code
_entity_poly.pdbx_strand_id
1 'polypeptide(L)'
;MQISIMGEPYYQKPQLLFWLSAAAFQVFGISNFSFKILIFIYSLLGCFAVFKLSERLTDRKTGFISAIMVIFSVIFVLYTMDIHTDTVLFTNVALSLWAIRCWLTNEKPFYAFLSGLALGLSFITKGPFGLLIPIGSAAGFLLWKRKISAKIAQQSILIVFLTILVGLLAVVPIFQKNGFNGVWYFLWDNNLKRLSGEFNKTSTDYFFYFHNLLYLFLPWTLFLFSGIVFIIRDYFRKKLNANGFFIFWGLFLFLFILSIAQSKLPNYIMSGLPLLAIVSARAWNEIFDKKQKTLVFIHIIILIVLILFTILIPLWFPVQPEHYIWIGIPALTIPAFIFFKTNEAKTTLFVRTLITMLAIALTLNLYVFPMLFSKQGAPKAAKIINEKSLASEEVYYLSPTDISIRDSIEMLNTTAVPGAENIQTELHFYRNYELMFYCEKSVNYIEQLEDIEDIINRRGIWIYTDPTGLEQIQNLTKKPLDLFSIDHLNLKRPAKYIRPSTRGKSLEKTYLVHLE
;
A
#
# COMPACT_ATOMS: atom_id res chain seq x y z
N MET A 1 1.68 -1.50 23.11
CA MET A 1 1.58 -2.84 22.48
C MET A 1 2.74 -2.97 21.51
N GLN A 2 3.63 -3.90 21.73
CA GLN A 2 4.78 -4.15 20.89
C GLN A 2 4.41 -5.14 19.79
N ILE A 3 4.93 -4.92 18.58
CA ILE A 3 4.77 -5.85 17.47
C ILE A 3 5.90 -6.87 17.55
N SER A 4 5.54 -8.13 17.53
CA SER A 4 6.48 -9.25 17.45
C SER A 4 6.03 -10.22 16.36
N ILE A 5 6.98 -10.90 15.76
CA ILE A 5 6.75 -12.02 14.85
C ILE A 5 7.41 -13.23 15.48
N MET A 6 6.60 -14.21 15.89
CA MET A 6 7.06 -15.43 16.57
C MET A 6 7.94 -15.18 17.81
N GLY A 7 7.55 -14.19 18.62
CA GLY A 7 8.32 -13.81 19.80
C GLY A 7 9.46 -12.82 19.53
N GLU A 8 9.94 -12.73 18.29
CA GLU A 8 10.98 -11.78 17.91
C GLU A 8 10.40 -10.37 17.66
N PRO A 9 11.09 -9.31 18.09
CA PRO A 9 10.65 -7.94 17.89
C PRO A 9 10.62 -7.57 16.41
N TYR A 10 9.50 -6.97 15.96
CA TYR A 10 9.38 -6.45 14.62
C TYR A 10 9.30 -4.91 14.62
N TYR A 11 10.27 -4.24 14.01
CA TYR A 11 10.37 -2.77 13.94
C TYR A 11 10.62 -2.23 12.53
N GLN A 12 10.54 -3.08 11.50
CA GLN A 12 10.67 -2.63 10.11
C GLN A 12 9.54 -1.70 9.67
N LYS A 13 8.35 -1.90 10.22
CA LYS A 13 7.18 -1.07 9.94
C LYS A 13 6.64 -0.44 11.22
N PRO A 14 6.28 0.85 11.16
CA PRO A 14 5.67 1.53 12.29
C PRO A 14 4.31 0.96 12.67
N GLN A 15 3.89 1.23 13.89
CA GLN A 15 2.93 0.42 14.63
C GLN A 15 1.46 0.69 14.30
N LEU A 16 1.10 1.85 13.74
CA LEU A 16 -0.31 2.27 13.64
C LEU A 16 -1.16 1.30 12.80
N LEU A 17 -0.64 0.78 11.68
CA LEU A 17 -1.34 -0.21 10.88
C LEU A 17 -1.71 -1.46 11.69
N PHE A 18 -0.76 -1.97 12.47
CA PHE A 18 -0.97 -3.16 13.29
C PHE A 18 -1.93 -2.91 14.45
N TRP A 19 -1.92 -1.73 15.04
CA TRP A 19 -2.88 -1.36 16.08
C TRP A 19 -4.31 -1.30 15.54
N LEU A 20 -4.50 -0.74 14.35
CA LEU A 20 -5.80 -0.72 13.68
C LEU A 20 -6.27 -2.15 13.36
N SER A 21 -5.38 -3.00 12.85
CA SER A 21 -5.70 -4.39 12.56
C SER A 21 -6.03 -5.17 13.84
N ALA A 22 -5.25 -5.02 14.90
CA ALA A 22 -5.50 -5.67 16.19
C ALA A 22 -6.84 -5.24 16.80
N ALA A 23 -7.20 -3.96 16.71
CA ALA A 23 -8.50 -3.47 17.15
C ALA A 23 -9.64 -4.10 16.34
N ALA A 24 -9.49 -4.24 15.02
CA ALA A 24 -10.48 -4.92 14.19
C ALA A 24 -10.61 -6.41 14.54
N PHE A 25 -9.50 -7.10 14.83
CA PHE A 25 -9.51 -8.50 15.24
C PHE A 25 -10.20 -8.73 16.57
N GLN A 26 -10.08 -7.79 17.52
CA GLN A 26 -10.80 -7.86 18.80
C GLN A 26 -12.32 -7.74 18.63
N VAL A 27 -12.79 -6.98 17.66
CA VAL A 27 -14.23 -6.73 17.44
C VAL A 27 -14.87 -7.80 16.54
N PHE A 28 -14.17 -8.19 15.46
CA PHE A 28 -14.73 -9.01 14.38
C PHE A 28 -14.09 -10.41 14.28
N GLY A 29 -13.17 -10.77 15.20
CA GLY A 29 -12.37 -11.99 15.08
C GLY A 29 -11.28 -11.90 14.01
N ILE A 30 -10.40 -12.89 13.94
CA ILE A 30 -9.30 -12.96 12.97
C ILE A 30 -9.84 -13.46 11.63
N SER A 31 -9.84 -12.58 10.62
CA SER A 31 -10.27 -12.90 9.26
C SER A 31 -9.73 -11.88 8.26
N ASN A 32 -9.75 -12.23 6.96
CA ASN A 32 -9.43 -11.29 5.90
C ASN A 32 -10.34 -10.06 5.89
N PHE A 33 -11.59 -10.22 6.27
CA PHE A 33 -12.54 -9.12 6.37
C PHE A 33 -12.14 -8.14 7.48
N SER A 34 -11.95 -8.65 8.70
CA SER A 34 -11.57 -7.81 9.85
C SER A 34 -10.23 -7.12 9.65
N PHE A 35 -9.26 -7.79 8.99
CA PHE A 35 -7.98 -7.17 8.67
C PHE A 35 -8.11 -5.96 7.74
N LYS A 36 -9.08 -5.96 6.81
CA LYS A 36 -9.23 -4.92 5.79
C LYS A 36 -10.22 -3.82 6.16
N ILE A 37 -11.30 -4.16 6.88
CA ILE A 37 -12.45 -3.26 7.04
C ILE A 37 -12.10 -1.97 7.78
N LEU A 38 -11.35 -2.04 8.87
CA LEU A 38 -11.01 -0.85 9.64
C LEU A 38 -10.04 0.07 8.87
N ILE A 39 -9.11 -0.51 8.12
CA ILE A 39 -8.18 0.23 7.26
C ILE A 39 -8.95 0.92 6.13
N PHE A 40 -9.92 0.23 5.54
CA PHE A 40 -10.79 0.80 4.52
C PHE A 40 -11.61 1.98 5.06
N ILE A 41 -12.28 1.82 6.22
CA ILE A 41 -13.03 2.91 6.87
C ILE A 41 -12.08 4.08 7.18
N TYR A 42 -10.87 3.80 7.67
CA TYR A 42 -9.87 4.82 7.93
C TYR A 42 -9.44 5.56 6.66
N SER A 43 -9.35 4.87 5.52
CA SER A 43 -9.06 5.51 4.24
C SER A 43 -10.19 6.42 3.74
N LEU A 44 -11.45 6.09 4.04
CA LEU A 44 -12.59 6.97 3.75
C LEU A 44 -12.55 8.26 4.59
N LEU A 45 -12.05 8.19 5.84
CA LEU A 45 -11.77 9.40 6.62
C LEU A 45 -10.70 10.27 5.92
N GLY A 46 -9.69 9.65 5.31
CA GLY A 46 -8.71 10.35 4.47
C GLY A 46 -9.36 11.06 3.28
N CYS A 47 -10.27 10.39 2.58
CA CYS A 47 -11.03 11.00 1.47
C CYS A 47 -11.88 12.19 1.95
N PHE A 48 -12.51 12.08 3.12
CA PHE A 48 -13.21 13.20 3.74
C PHE A 48 -12.26 14.36 4.09
N ALA A 49 -11.08 14.07 4.59
CA ALA A 49 -10.05 15.09 4.84
C ALA A 49 -9.60 15.77 3.54
N VAL A 50 -9.46 15.04 2.43
CA VAL A 50 -9.19 15.61 1.09
C VAL A 50 -10.32 16.55 0.66
N PHE A 51 -11.58 16.14 0.83
CA PHE A 51 -12.73 17.02 0.58
C PHE A 51 -12.62 18.33 1.36
N LYS A 52 -12.40 18.24 2.67
CA LYS A 52 -12.30 19.44 3.56
C LYS A 52 -11.08 20.31 3.26
N LEU A 53 -9.95 19.69 2.92
CA LEU A 53 -8.75 20.41 2.51
C LEU A 53 -9.00 21.16 1.19
N SER A 54 -9.53 20.49 0.18
CA SER A 54 -9.80 21.07 -1.12
C SER A 54 -10.85 22.19 -1.05
N GLU A 55 -11.91 22.01 -0.25
CA GLU A 55 -12.91 23.04 0.04
C GLU A 55 -12.26 24.32 0.59
N ARG A 56 -11.21 24.19 1.42
CA ARG A 56 -10.45 25.32 1.99
C ARG A 56 -9.45 25.95 1.01
N LEU A 57 -8.91 25.15 0.11
CA LEU A 57 -7.92 25.63 -0.86
C LEU A 57 -8.56 26.22 -2.12
N THR A 58 -9.78 25.78 -2.45
CA THR A 58 -10.51 26.15 -3.66
C THR A 58 -11.97 26.49 -3.34
N ASP A 59 -12.88 25.55 -3.53
CA ASP A 59 -14.31 25.64 -3.27
C ASP A 59 -14.92 24.25 -2.98
N ARG A 60 -16.18 24.24 -2.53
CA ARG A 60 -16.87 23.00 -2.12
C ARG A 60 -17.07 22.01 -3.28
N LYS A 61 -17.35 22.51 -4.51
CA LYS A 61 -17.55 21.66 -5.69
C LYS A 61 -16.23 20.96 -6.06
N THR A 62 -15.14 21.72 -6.12
CA THR A 62 -13.80 21.19 -6.36
C THR A 62 -13.39 20.22 -5.26
N GLY A 63 -13.77 20.50 -4.01
CA GLY A 63 -13.58 19.59 -2.88
C GLY A 63 -14.20 18.23 -3.09
N PHE A 64 -15.47 18.19 -3.48
CA PHE A 64 -16.18 16.96 -3.79
C PHE A 64 -15.54 16.20 -4.95
N ILE A 65 -15.20 16.89 -6.04
CA ILE A 65 -14.52 16.30 -7.19
C ILE A 65 -13.17 15.69 -6.76
N SER A 66 -12.37 16.39 -5.94
CA SER A 66 -11.08 15.89 -5.46
C SER A 66 -11.21 14.59 -4.67
N ALA A 67 -12.15 14.52 -3.73
CA ALA A 67 -12.37 13.32 -2.93
C ALA A 67 -12.82 12.13 -3.80
N ILE A 68 -13.72 12.37 -4.74
CA ILE A 68 -14.17 11.36 -5.71
C ILE A 68 -13.03 10.91 -6.61
N MET A 69 -12.17 11.82 -7.07
CA MET A 69 -10.99 11.45 -7.87
C MET A 69 -10.02 10.55 -7.11
N VAL A 70 -9.89 10.71 -5.79
CA VAL A 70 -9.12 9.77 -4.96
C VAL A 70 -9.78 8.40 -4.96
N ILE A 71 -11.06 8.32 -4.57
CA ILE A 71 -11.79 7.04 -4.42
C ILE A 71 -11.79 6.24 -5.73
N PHE A 72 -11.98 6.92 -6.85
CA PHE A 72 -12.05 6.33 -8.18
C PHE A 72 -10.73 6.45 -8.97
N SER A 73 -9.59 6.38 -8.29
CA SER A 73 -8.28 6.21 -8.90
C SER A 73 -7.81 4.75 -8.78
N VAL A 74 -7.08 4.26 -9.78
CA VAL A 74 -6.53 2.89 -9.75
C VAL A 74 -5.69 2.65 -8.51
N ILE A 75 -4.84 3.60 -8.13
CA ILE A 75 -3.97 3.47 -6.95
C ILE A 75 -4.78 3.28 -5.66
N PHE A 76 -5.88 4.01 -5.47
CA PHE A 76 -6.72 3.87 -4.29
C PHE A 76 -7.42 2.51 -4.28
N VAL A 77 -7.99 2.09 -5.41
CA VAL A 77 -8.65 0.77 -5.54
C VAL A 77 -7.69 -0.37 -5.24
N LEU A 78 -6.46 -0.33 -5.77
CA LEU A 78 -5.46 -1.38 -5.56
C LEU A 78 -4.99 -1.44 -4.10
N TYR A 79 -4.55 -0.32 -3.54
CA TYR A 79 -3.90 -0.30 -2.23
C TYR A 79 -4.84 -0.20 -1.03
N THR A 80 -6.14 -0.02 -1.23
CA THR A 80 -7.14 -0.23 -0.18
C THR A 80 -7.55 -1.70 -0.05
N MET A 81 -7.37 -2.50 -1.10
CA MET A 81 -7.60 -3.95 -1.07
C MET A 81 -6.38 -4.74 -0.61
N ASP A 82 -5.20 -4.22 -0.87
CA ASP A 82 -3.95 -4.70 -0.32
C ASP A 82 -3.61 -3.91 0.95
N ILE A 83 -3.23 -4.62 2.04
CA ILE A 83 -3.02 -3.98 3.34
C ILE A 83 -1.64 -3.33 3.37
N HIS A 84 -1.63 -2.02 3.12
CA HIS A 84 -0.42 -1.22 3.07
C HIS A 84 -0.39 -0.12 4.12
N THR A 85 0.78 0.12 4.71
CA THR A 85 1.02 1.28 5.58
C THR A 85 0.77 2.60 4.88
N ASP A 86 0.93 2.64 3.55
CA ASP A 86 0.71 3.84 2.73
C ASP A 86 -0.76 4.26 2.67
N THR A 87 -1.71 3.33 2.81
CA THR A 87 -3.15 3.63 2.93
C THR A 87 -3.45 4.39 4.23
N VAL A 88 -2.85 3.95 5.33
CA VAL A 88 -2.98 4.65 6.63
C VAL A 88 -2.26 5.99 6.58
N LEU A 89 -1.08 6.05 5.95
CA LEU A 89 -0.31 7.27 5.78
C LEU A 89 -1.06 8.32 4.96
N PHE A 90 -1.71 7.91 3.86
CA PHE A 90 -2.56 8.79 3.05
C PHE A 90 -3.57 9.55 3.91
N THR A 91 -4.27 8.84 4.80
CA THR A 91 -5.26 9.45 5.70
C THR A 91 -4.62 10.45 6.64
N ASN A 92 -3.51 10.08 7.28
CA ASN A 92 -2.83 10.95 8.24
C ASN A 92 -2.24 12.20 7.56
N VAL A 93 -1.68 12.07 6.37
CA VAL A 93 -1.19 13.20 5.57
C VAL A 93 -2.35 14.11 5.16
N ALA A 94 -3.48 13.56 4.71
CA ALA A 94 -4.66 14.36 4.36
C ALA A 94 -5.20 15.15 5.57
N LEU A 95 -5.31 14.52 6.73
CA LEU A 95 -5.71 15.15 7.99
C LEU A 95 -4.71 16.24 8.41
N SER A 96 -3.41 15.96 8.33
CA SER A 96 -2.34 16.92 8.64
C SER A 96 -2.42 18.15 7.75
N LEU A 97 -2.56 17.96 6.45
CA LEU A 97 -2.68 19.05 5.47
C LEU A 97 -3.92 19.90 5.74
N TRP A 98 -5.07 19.27 6.02
CA TRP A 98 -6.30 19.99 6.35
C TRP A 98 -6.17 20.78 7.64
N ALA A 99 -5.69 20.16 8.70
CA ALA A 99 -5.53 20.79 10.01
C ALA A 99 -4.54 21.96 9.94
N ILE A 100 -3.37 21.76 9.31
CA ILE A 100 -2.34 22.81 9.09
C ILE A 100 -2.92 23.96 8.28
N ARG A 101 -3.66 23.67 7.19
CA ARG A 101 -4.26 24.73 6.39
C ARG A 101 -5.28 25.56 7.19
N CYS A 102 -6.10 24.90 8.02
CA CYS A 102 -7.02 25.59 8.92
C CYS A 102 -6.27 26.39 10.00
N TRP A 103 -5.21 25.84 10.57
CA TRP A 103 -4.38 26.54 11.54
C TRP A 103 -3.73 27.80 10.95
N LEU A 104 -3.06 27.68 9.82
CA LEU A 104 -2.37 28.81 9.16
C LEU A 104 -3.32 29.96 8.76
N THR A 105 -4.62 29.69 8.64
CA THR A 105 -5.62 30.71 8.27
C THR A 105 -6.32 31.30 9.48
N ASN A 106 -6.73 30.44 10.41
CA ASN A 106 -7.58 30.84 11.54
C ASN A 106 -6.75 31.20 12.79
N GLU A 107 -5.50 30.76 12.85
CA GLU A 107 -4.57 30.94 13.99
C GLU A 107 -5.20 30.52 15.34
N LYS A 108 -6.05 29.46 15.32
CA LYS A 108 -6.73 28.94 16.51
C LYS A 108 -5.94 27.75 17.12
N PRO A 109 -5.74 27.70 18.46
CA PRO A 109 -5.01 26.62 19.13
C PRO A 109 -5.58 25.24 18.86
N PHE A 110 -6.90 25.12 18.68
CA PHE A 110 -7.57 23.86 18.32
C PHE A 110 -7.00 23.25 17.04
N TYR A 111 -6.79 24.04 15.98
CA TYR A 111 -6.21 23.54 14.74
C TYR A 111 -4.71 23.25 14.87
N ALA A 112 -4.00 23.97 15.73
CA ALA A 112 -2.62 23.63 16.07
C ALA A 112 -2.54 22.29 16.78
N PHE A 113 -3.44 22.04 17.75
CA PHE A 113 -3.58 20.74 18.41
C PHE A 113 -3.85 19.61 17.40
N LEU A 114 -4.85 19.76 16.52
CA LEU A 114 -5.15 18.77 15.49
C LEU A 114 -3.98 18.55 14.51
N SER A 115 -3.24 19.61 14.17
CA SER A 115 -2.06 19.52 13.32
C SER A 115 -0.96 18.68 13.95
N GLY A 116 -0.65 18.94 15.21
CA GLY A 116 0.36 18.19 15.96
C GLY A 116 -0.02 16.71 16.13
N LEU A 117 -1.29 16.45 16.45
CA LEU A 117 -1.81 15.07 16.53
C LEU A 117 -1.70 14.33 15.19
N ALA A 118 -2.19 14.94 14.09
CA ALA A 118 -2.18 14.32 12.77
C ALA A 118 -0.75 14.12 12.22
N LEU A 119 0.16 15.06 12.48
CA LEU A 119 1.59 14.89 12.15
C LEU A 119 2.22 13.77 12.96
N GLY A 120 1.93 13.66 14.26
CA GLY A 120 2.38 12.55 15.09
C GLY A 120 1.87 11.20 14.58
N LEU A 121 0.59 11.10 14.18
CA LEU A 121 0.02 9.92 13.54
C LEU A 121 0.70 9.60 12.21
N SER A 122 1.05 10.61 11.41
CA SER A 122 1.82 10.42 10.17
C SER A 122 3.22 9.86 10.48
N PHE A 123 3.87 10.36 11.52
CA PHE A 123 5.18 9.89 11.96
C PHE A 123 5.15 8.44 12.45
N ILE A 124 4.19 8.07 13.31
CA ILE A 124 4.05 6.67 13.78
C ILE A 124 3.55 5.70 12.70
N THR A 125 3.23 6.20 11.49
CA THR A 125 2.86 5.37 10.35
C THR A 125 4.04 5.07 9.45
N LYS A 126 4.94 6.03 9.22
CA LYS A 126 6.08 5.84 8.29
C LYS A 126 7.30 6.70 8.64
N GLY A 127 7.47 7.03 9.91
CA GLY A 127 8.59 7.84 10.38
C GLY A 127 8.64 9.25 9.76
N PRO A 128 9.84 9.83 9.59
CA PRO A 128 10.03 11.20 9.05
C PRO A 128 9.41 11.42 7.67
N PHE A 129 9.30 10.38 6.84
CA PHE A 129 8.69 10.46 5.51
C PHE A 129 7.24 10.96 5.56
N GLY A 130 6.48 10.61 6.60
CA GLY A 130 5.10 11.05 6.79
C GLY A 130 4.93 12.55 7.01
N LEU A 131 5.99 13.25 7.39
CA LEU A 131 5.97 14.69 7.67
C LEU A 131 6.28 15.55 6.43
N LEU A 132 6.84 14.96 5.38
CA LEU A 132 7.41 15.64 4.23
C LEU A 132 6.41 16.58 3.52
N ILE A 133 5.27 16.04 3.13
CA ILE A 133 4.26 16.79 2.37
C ILE A 133 3.62 17.91 3.23
N PRO A 134 3.16 17.62 4.45
CA PRO A 134 2.58 18.64 5.32
C PRO A 134 3.55 19.79 5.65
N ILE A 135 4.81 19.48 5.94
CA ILE A 135 5.84 20.50 6.22
C ILE A 135 6.14 21.33 4.97
N GLY A 136 6.31 20.68 3.81
CA GLY A 136 6.52 21.39 2.54
C GLY A 136 5.37 22.34 2.21
N SER A 137 4.13 21.90 2.42
CA SER A 137 2.95 22.72 2.20
C SER A 137 2.87 23.91 3.17
N ALA A 138 3.15 23.68 4.45
CA ALA A 138 3.19 24.76 5.46
C ALA A 138 4.28 25.79 5.14
N ALA A 139 5.49 25.31 4.82
CA ALA A 139 6.60 26.18 4.41
C ALA A 139 6.24 27.03 3.20
N GLY A 140 5.65 26.43 2.16
CA GLY A 140 5.20 27.17 0.97
C GLY A 140 4.21 28.27 1.29
N PHE A 141 3.22 27.98 2.14
CA PHE A 141 2.26 29.00 2.58
C PHE A 141 2.93 30.15 3.33
N LEU A 142 3.87 29.85 4.23
CA LEU A 142 4.60 30.84 5.02
C LEU A 142 5.56 31.66 4.15
N LEU A 143 6.20 31.06 3.17
CA LEU A 143 7.03 31.76 2.16
C LEU A 143 6.21 32.81 1.38
N TRP A 144 4.97 32.49 1.03
CA TRP A 144 4.09 33.47 0.38
C TRP A 144 3.66 34.57 1.35
N LYS A 145 3.28 34.22 2.60
CA LYS A 145 2.80 35.17 3.61
C LYS A 145 3.89 36.16 4.05
N ARG A 146 5.17 35.80 3.95
CA ARG A 146 6.39 36.56 4.31
C ARG A 146 6.48 37.01 5.77
N LYS A 147 5.37 37.08 6.50
CA LYS A 147 5.31 37.47 7.91
C LYS A 147 4.66 36.35 8.71
N ILE A 148 5.32 35.95 9.76
CA ILE A 148 4.82 34.95 10.72
C ILE A 148 4.28 35.70 11.91
N SER A 149 3.00 35.53 12.27
CA SER A 149 2.43 36.11 13.47
C SER A 149 3.02 35.48 14.74
N ALA A 150 3.08 36.23 15.83
CA ALA A 150 3.51 35.69 17.12
C ALA A 150 2.67 34.49 17.55
N LYS A 151 1.37 34.48 17.22
CA LYS A 151 0.47 33.34 17.49
C LYS A 151 0.89 32.10 16.72
N ILE A 152 1.23 32.22 15.43
CA ILE A 152 1.71 31.09 14.62
C ILE A 152 3.02 30.56 15.23
N ALA A 153 3.97 31.43 15.57
CA ALA A 153 5.23 31.01 16.18
C ALA A 153 5.02 30.28 17.51
N GLN A 154 4.19 30.82 18.41
CA GLN A 154 3.86 30.20 19.69
C GLN A 154 3.14 28.85 19.52
N GLN A 155 2.15 28.78 18.62
CA GLN A 155 1.39 27.55 18.39
C GLN A 155 2.21 26.49 17.66
N SER A 156 3.26 26.85 16.92
CA SER A 156 4.20 25.91 16.34
C SER A 156 4.89 25.04 17.39
N ILE A 157 5.16 25.62 18.58
CA ILE A 157 5.73 24.87 19.71
C ILE A 157 4.76 23.76 20.14
N LEU A 158 3.47 24.07 20.24
CA LEU A 158 2.43 23.07 20.57
C LEU A 158 2.37 21.96 19.49
N ILE A 159 2.44 22.33 18.21
CA ILE A 159 2.45 21.35 17.10
C ILE A 159 3.64 20.41 17.22
N VAL A 160 4.84 20.95 17.40
CA VAL A 160 6.07 20.16 17.54
C VAL A 160 6.00 19.28 18.78
N PHE A 161 5.58 19.82 19.93
CA PHE A 161 5.42 19.08 21.17
C PHE A 161 4.48 17.88 21.00
N LEU A 162 3.29 18.09 20.42
CA LEU A 162 2.32 17.01 20.21
C LEU A 162 2.82 15.99 19.18
N THR A 163 3.49 16.44 18.12
CA THR A 163 4.10 15.54 17.12
C THR A 163 5.12 14.61 17.77
N ILE A 164 5.98 15.16 18.64
CA ILE A 164 6.97 14.38 19.41
C ILE A 164 6.25 13.46 20.40
N LEU A 165 5.29 13.96 21.18
CA LEU A 165 4.56 13.18 22.18
C LEU A 165 3.87 11.95 21.56
N VAL A 166 3.18 12.13 20.44
CA VAL A 166 2.57 11.02 19.71
C VAL A 166 3.64 10.12 19.08
N GLY A 167 4.72 10.70 18.54
CA GLY A 167 5.84 9.96 17.97
C GLY A 167 6.54 9.04 18.99
N LEU A 168 6.59 9.44 20.27
CA LEU A 168 7.15 8.62 21.34
C LEU A 168 6.39 7.30 21.55
N LEU A 169 5.11 7.22 21.17
CA LEU A 169 4.36 5.96 21.22
C LEU A 169 4.99 4.87 20.32
N ALA A 170 5.69 5.26 19.26
CA ALA A 170 6.43 4.30 18.42
C ALA A 170 7.89 4.14 18.90
N VAL A 171 8.55 5.23 19.30
CA VAL A 171 9.98 5.23 19.61
C VAL A 171 10.28 4.56 20.96
N VAL A 172 9.45 4.80 21.99
CA VAL A 172 9.69 4.26 23.34
C VAL A 172 9.70 2.72 23.37
N PRO A 173 8.73 2.00 22.78
CA PRO A 173 8.78 0.53 22.74
C PRO A 173 10.01 -0.02 21.99
N ILE A 174 10.44 0.67 20.93
CA ILE A 174 11.65 0.31 20.18
C ILE A 174 12.88 0.48 21.06
N PHE A 175 12.97 1.62 21.77
CA PHE A 175 14.09 1.92 22.67
C PHE A 175 14.17 0.93 23.84
N GLN A 176 13.05 0.62 24.48
CA GLN A 176 13.01 -0.28 25.63
C GLN A 176 13.54 -1.69 25.31
N LYS A 177 13.40 -2.14 24.06
CA LYS A 177 13.78 -3.50 23.68
C LYS A 177 15.14 -3.57 22.96
N ASN A 178 15.45 -2.59 22.12
CA ASN A 178 16.64 -2.61 21.24
C ASN A 178 17.61 -1.45 21.53
N GLY A 179 17.36 -0.69 22.60
CA GLY A 179 18.18 0.45 22.95
C GLY A 179 18.22 1.52 21.84
N PHE A 180 19.30 2.27 21.83
CA PHE A 180 19.52 3.34 20.87
C PHE A 180 19.67 2.83 19.42
N ASN A 181 20.22 1.63 19.23
CA ASN A 181 20.40 1.03 17.90
C ASN A 181 19.08 0.81 17.19
N GLY A 182 18.05 0.32 17.90
CA GLY A 182 16.71 0.17 17.32
C GLY A 182 16.07 1.48 16.89
N VAL A 183 16.25 2.54 17.70
CA VAL A 183 15.78 3.90 17.37
C VAL A 183 16.53 4.47 16.18
N TRP A 184 17.84 4.28 16.13
CA TRP A 184 18.70 4.70 15.01
C TRP A 184 18.28 4.01 13.71
N TYR A 185 18.09 2.69 13.76
CA TYR A 185 17.59 1.92 12.62
C TYR A 185 16.25 2.46 12.11
N PHE A 186 15.29 2.69 13.03
CA PHE A 186 13.96 3.19 12.68
C PHE A 186 13.99 4.58 12.03
N LEU A 187 14.79 5.51 12.58
CA LEU A 187 14.83 6.90 12.12
C LEU A 187 15.76 7.09 10.91
N TRP A 188 16.94 6.48 10.95
CA TRP A 188 18.02 6.70 9.99
C TRP A 188 18.06 5.65 8.89
N ASP A 189 18.33 4.41 9.25
CA ASP A 189 18.58 3.35 8.26
C ASP A 189 17.33 3.07 7.42
N ASN A 190 16.19 2.93 8.05
CA ASN A 190 14.92 2.64 7.36
C ASN A 190 14.35 3.84 6.57
N ASN A 191 14.87 5.04 6.73
CA ASN A 191 14.42 6.24 6.02
C ASN A 191 15.51 6.87 5.16
N LEU A 192 16.64 7.28 5.75
CA LEU A 192 17.68 8.05 5.05
C LEU A 192 18.57 7.18 4.15
N LYS A 193 18.95 5.97 4.58
CA LYS A 193 19.67 5.03 3.71
C LYS A 193 18.88 4.57 2.48
N ARG A 194 17.53 4.73 2.50
CA ARG A 194 16.72 4.52 1.30
C ARG A 194 16.91 5.62 0.23
N LEU A 195 17.30 6.82 0.63
CA LEU A 195 17.63 7.88 -0.32
C LEU A 195 18.93 7.57 -1.08
N SER A 196 19.98 7.11 -0.36
CA SER A 196 21.26 6.72 -0.96
C SER A 196 21.24 5.38 -1.70
N GLY A 197 20.24 4.52 -1.41
CA GLY A 197 20.15 3.15 -1.96
C GLY A 197 20.99 2.12 -1.20
N GLU A 198 21.61 2.48 -0.10
CA GLU A 198 22.40 1.57 0.73
C GLU A 198 21.53 0.49 1.38
N PHE A 199 20.27 0.80 1.71
CA PHE A 199 19.36 -0.14 2.34
C PHE A 199 18.72 -1.12 1.33
N ASN A 200 18.25 -0.63 0.19
CA ASN A 200 17.64 -1.44 -0.88
C ASN A 200 17.50 -0.59 -2.15
N LYS A 201 18.38 -0.83 -3.10
CA LYS A 201 18.37 -0.13 -4.38
C LYS A 201 17.41 -0.81 -5.35
N THR A 202 16.25 -0.20 -5.60
CA THR A 202 15.24 -0.76 -6.52
C THR A 202 15.26 -0.11 -7.89
N SER A 203 15.58 1.18 -7.99
CA SER A 203 15.60 1.90 -9.26
C SER A 203 16.40 3.19 -9.18
N THR A 204 17.17 3.46 -10.23
CA THR A 204 17.87 4.74 -10.46
C THR A 204 17.11 5.69 -11.39
N ASP A 205 15.94 5.28 -11.89
CA ASP A 205 15.13 6.07 -12.79
C ASP A 205 14.50 7.27 -12.05
N TYR A 206 14.92 8.49 -12.37
CA TYR A 206 14.39 9.73 -11.79
C TYR A 206 12.93 10.00 -12.18
N PHE A 207 12.46 9.44 -13.30
CA PHE A 207 11.09 9.58 -13.78
C PHE A 207 10.17 8.45 -13.34
N PHE A 208 10.64 7.52 -12.50
CA PHE A 208 9.91 6.37 -12.02
C PHE A 208 8.48 6.71 -11.56
N TYR A 209 8.31 7.74 -10.74
CA TYR A 209 6.98 8.11 -10.25
C TYR A 209 6.10 8.78 -11.30
N PHE A 210 6.68 9.49 -12.27
CA PHE A 210 5.93 10.03 -13.41
C PHE A 210 5.40 8.89 -14.29
N HIS A 211 6.22 7.87 -14.58
CA HIS A 211 5.78 6.67 -15.30
C HIS A 211 4.68 5.93 -14.54
N ASN A 212 4.82 5.77 -13.22
CA ASN A 212 3.80 5.12 -12.41
C ASN A 212 2.49 5.92 -12.34
N LEU A 213 2.53 7.24 -12.27
CA LEU A 213 1.35 8.09 -12.29
C LEU A 213 0.54 7.98 -13.58
N LEU A 214 1.16 7.57 -14.71
CA LEU A 214 0.44 7.37 -15.97
C LEU A 214 -0.67 6.33 -15.84
N TYR A 215 -0.45 5.24 -15.10
CA TYR A 215 -1.44 4.17 -14.94
C TYR A 215 -2.09 4.13 -13.55
N LEU A 216 -1.37 4.46 -12.49
CA LEU A 216 -1.90 4.41 -11.14
C LEU A 216 -2.95 5.48 -10.86
N PHE A 217 -2.86 6.65 -11.53
CA PHE A 217 -3.84 7.71 -11.34
C PHE A 217 -4.94 7.72 -12.43
N LEU A 218 -5.01 6.67 -13.26
CA LEU A 218 -6.14 6.51 -14.17
C LEU A 218 -7.46 6.53 -13.40
N PRO A 219 -8.53 7.09 -13.99
CA PRO A 219 -8.61 7.72 -15.31
C PRO A 219 -8.24 9.21 -15.31
N TRP A 220 -7.83 9.75 -14.17
CA TRP A 220 -7.61 11.18 -13.94
C TRP A 220 -6.25 11.70 -14.39
N THR A 221 -5.40 10.82 -14.90
CA THR A 221 -3.99 11.09 -15.28
C THR A 221 -3.84 12.30 -16.19
N LEU A 222 -4.72 12.46 -17.18
CA LEU A 222 -4.71 13.62 -18.08
C LEU A 222 -4.89 14.95 -17.32
N PHE A 223 -5.83 14.99 -16.38
CA PHE A 223 -6.10 16.16 -15.57
C PHE A 223 -5.00 16.42 -14.56
N LEU A 224 -4.35 15.37 -14.06
CA LEU A 224 -3.20 15.50 -13.18
C LEU A 224 -2.04 16.21 -13.89
N PHE A 225 -1.62 15.71 -15.04
CA PHE A 225 -0.50 16.32 -15.76
C PHE A 225 -0.84 17.73 -16.28
N SER A 226 -2.07 17.95 -16.74
CA SER A 226 -2.53 19.31 -17.08
C SER A 226 -2.49 20.24 -15.87
N GLY A 227 -2.91 19.77 -14.71
CA GLY A 227 -2.90 20.54 -13.46
C GLY A 227 -1.51 20.84 -12.95
N ILE A 228 -0.56 19.91 -13.08
CA ILE A 228 0.87 20.14 -12.79
C ILE A 228 1.41 21.25 -13.71
N VAL A 229 1.13 21.16 -15.00
CA VAL A 229 1.53 22.21 -15.97
C VAL A 229 0.91 23.56 -15.59
N PHE A 230 -0.36 23.60 -15.22
CA PHE A 230 -1.04 24.85 -14.84
C PHE A 230 -0.44 25.47 -13.58
N ILE A 231 -0.17 24.69 -12.53
CA ILE A 231 0.40 25.22 -11.29
C ILE A 231 1.84 25.68 -11.48
N ILE A 232 2.65 24.99 -12.28
CA ILE A 232 4.02 25.39 -12.65
C ILE A 232 3.97 26.70 -13.45
N ARG A 233 3.13 26.78 -14.47
CA ARG A 233 2.92 28.00 -15.26
C ARG A 233 2.54 29.21 -14.38
N ASP A 234 1.60 29.00 -13.45
CA ASP A 234 1.11 30.04 -12.56
C ASP A 234 2.16 30.46 -11.52
N TYR A 235 3.04 29.53 -11.10
CA TYR A 235 4.19 29.85 -10.27
C TYR A 235 5.17 30.80 -10.98
N PHE A 236 5.61 30.45 -12.18
CA PHE A 236 6.55 31.29 -12.95
C PHE A 236 5.94 32.65 -13.39
N ARG A 237 4.64 32.66 -13.62
CA ARG A 237 3.89 33.90 -13.92
C ARG A 237 3.57 34.74 -12.68
N LYS A 238 4.01 34.33 -11.49
CA LYS A 238 3.73 35.00 -10.21
C LYS A 238 2.23 35.17 -9.92
N LYS A 239 1.38 34.25 -10.41
CA LYS A 239 -0.07 34.29 -10.24
C LYS A 239 -0.57 33.43 -9.08
N LEU A 240 0.31 32.63 -8.42
CA LEU A 240 -0.08 31.82 -7.29
C LEU A 240 -0.37 32.69 -6.07
N ASN A 241 -1.50 32.42 -5.43
CA ASN A 241 -1.82 32.93 -4.10
C ASN A 241 -1.28 31.96 -3.01
N ALA A 242 -1.57 32.27 -1.74
CA ALA A 242 -1.14 31.45 -0.61
C ALA A 242 -1.53 29.97 -0.74
N ASN A 243 -2.74 29.68 -1.24
CA ASN A 243 -3.22 28.30 -1.47
C ASN A 243 -2.43 27.62 -2.58
N GLY A 244 -2.12 28.35 -3.64
CA GLY A 244 -1.27 27.85 -4.72
C GLY A 244 0.14 27.52 -4.25
N PHE A 245 0.75 28.37 -3.41
CA PHE A 245 2.05 28.09 -2.79
C PHE A 245 2.00 26.85 -1.87
N PHE A 246 0.94 26.71 -1.08
CA PHE A 246 0.73 25.55 -0.23
C PHE A 246 0.73 24.24 -1.04
N ILE A 247 -0.01 24.21 -2.16
CA ILE A 247 -0.09 23.03 -3.03
C ILE A 247 1.24 22.80 -3.75
N PHE A 248 1.80 23.85 -4.36
CA PHE A 248 3.02 23.76 -5.18
C PHE A 248 4.21 23.21 -4.38
N TRP A 249 4.50 23.81 -3.23
CA TRP A 249 5.66 23.40 -2.43
C TRP A 249 5.50 22.04 -1.77
N GLY A 250 4.27 21.67 -1.38
CA GLY A 250 4.00 20.31 -0.88
C GLY A 250 4.25 19.25 -1.95
N LEU A 251 3.76 19.47 -3.18
CA LEU A 251 3.98 18.55 -4.30
C LEU A 251 5.43 18.57 -4.79
N PHE A 252 6.03 19.75 -4.90
CA PHE A 252 7.41 19.88 -5.36
C PHE A 252 8.37 19.13 -4.46
N LEU A 253 8.32 19.37 -3.15
CA LEU A 253 9.20 18.69 -2.19
C LEU A 253 8.98 17.17 -2.20
N PHE A 254 7.73 16.73 -2.26
CA PHE A 254 7.37 15.32 -2.31
C PHE A 254 7.92 14.64 -3.56
N LEU A 255 7.58 15.14 -4.75
CA LEU A 255 8.01 14.54 -6.00
C LEU A 255 9.54 14.62 -6.19
N PHE A 256 10.16 15.71 -5.75
CA PHE A 256 11.60 15.89 -5.79
C PHE A 256 12.32 14.84 -4.95
N ILE A 257 11.94 14.67 -3.68
CA ILE A 257 12.57 13.68 -2.80
C ILE A 257 12.33 12.25 -3.29
N LEU A 258 11.12 11.93 -3.72
CA LEU A 258 10.85 10.62 -4.30
C LEU A 258 11.67 10.35 -5.57
N SER A 259 11.86 11.36 -6.41
CA SER A 259 12.60 11.21 -7.68
C SER A 259 14.08 10.92 -7.45
N ILE A 260 14.69 11.55 -6.43
CA ILE A 260 16.12 11.34 -6.11
C ILE A 260 16.36 10.07 -5.28
N ALA A 261 15.37 9.60 -4.51
CA ALA A 261 15.50 8.37 -3.73
C ALA A 261 15.81 7.17 -4.64
N GLN A 262 16.68 6.26 -4.19
CA GLN A 262 17.05 5.06 -4.96
C GLN A 262 16.22 3.83 -4.57
N SER A 263 15.62 3.82 -3.38
CA SER A 263 14.64 2.81 -2.98
C SER A 263 13.22 3.30 -3.34
N LYS A 264 12.68 2.81 -4.44
CA LYS A 264 11.41 3.27 -5.02
C LYS A 264 10.38 2.16 -5.06
N LEU A 265 9.16 2.47 -4.61
CA LEU A 265 8.00 1.59 -4.73
C LEU A 265 6.79 2.40 -5.22
N PRO A 266 5.94 1.84 -6.10
CA PRO A 266 4.80 2.56 -6.67
C PRO A 266 3.80 3.09 -5.64
N ASN A 267 3.61 2.36 -4.53
CA ASN A 267 2.70 2.71 -3.44
C ASN A 267 3.07 4.01 -2.70
N TYR A 268 4.33 4.49 -2.78
CA TYR A 268 4.73 5.75 -2.12
C TYR A 268 3.97 6.96 -2.65
N ILE A 269 3.47 6.90 -3.89
CA ILE A 269 2.60 7.94 -4.48
C ILE A 269 1.36 8.19 -3.64
N MET A 270 0.88 7.18 -2.90
CA MET A 270 -0.39 7.23 -2.17
C MET A 270 -0.43 8.37 -1.15
N SER A 271 0.70 8.67 -0.49
CA SER A 271 0.80 9.79 0.45
C SER A 271 0.62 11.17 -0.21
N GLY A 272 0.91 11.30 -1.51
CA GLY A 272 0.72 12.51 -2.30
C GLY A 272 -0.69 12.71 -2.86
N LEU A 273 -1.55 11.68 -2.81
CA LEU A 273 -2.89 11.72 -3.40
C LEU A 273 -3.73 12.93 -2.99
N PRO A 274 -3.68 13.43 -1.74
CA PRO A 274 -4.47 14.59 -1.36
C PRO A 274 -4.22 15.80 -2.25
N LEU A 275 -2.96 16.13 -2.51
CA LEU A 275 -2.60 17.27 -3.35
C LEU A 275 -2.71 16.97 -4.85
N LEU A 276 -2.37 15.74 -5.27
CA LEU A 276 -2.51 15.31 -6.67
C LEU A 276 -3.97 15.38 -7.13
N ALA A 277 -4.92 14.93 -6.30
CA ALA A 277 -6.35 14.99 -6.61
C ALA A 277 -6.87 16.44 -6.66
N ILE A 278 -6.41 17.31 -5.76
CA ILE A 278 -6.81 18.73 -5.76
C ILE A 278 -6.33 19.43 -7.04
N VAL A 279 -5.09 19.20 -7.45
CA VAL A 279 -4.53 19.75 -8.69
C VAL A 279 -5.30 19.25 -9.91
N SER A 280 -5.67 17.97 -9.92
CA SER A 280 -6.45 17.34 -10.99
C SER A 280 -7.88 17.88 -11.06
N ALA A 281 -8.55 18.06 -9.92
CA ALA A 281 -9.89 18.63 -9.86
C ALA A 281 -9.93 20.10 -10.31
N ARG A 282 -8.90 20.89 -9.98
CA ARG A 282 -8.75 22.25 -10.54
C ARG A 282 -8.59 22.21 -12.04
N ALA A 283 -7.73 21.32 -12.57
CA ALA A 283 -7.54 21.20 -14.01
C ALA A 283 -8.81 20.71 -14.72
N TRP A 284 -9.55 19.78 -14.12
CA TRP A 284 -10.88 19.37 -14.61
C TRP A 284 -11.78 20.58 -14.81
N ASN A 285 -11.92 21.43 -13.81
CA ASN A 285 -12.76 22.63 -13.90
C ASN A 285 -12.23 23.59 -14.98
N GLU A 286 -10.92 23.92 -14.97
CA GLU A 286 -10.32 24.86 -15.93
C GLU A 286 -10.42 24.39 -17.39
N ILE A 287 -10.27 23.09 -17.66
CA ILE A 287 -10.38 22.49 -19.01
C ILE A 287 -11.80 22.63 -19.54
N PHE A 288 -12.81 22.37 -18.72
CA PHE A 288 -14.21 22.51 -19.13
C PHE A 288 -14.61 23.98 -19.28
N ASP A 289 -14.21 24.85 -18.37
CA ASP A 289 -14.52 26.28 -18.42
C ASP A 289 -13.88 26.94 -19.66
N LYS A 290 -12.67 26.50 -20.04
CA LYS A 290 -11.98 26.96 -21.26
C LYS A 290 -12.38 26.20 -22.54
N LYS A 291 -13.33 25.29 -22.45
CA LYS A 291 -13.85 24.46 -23.56
C LYS A 291 -12.75 23.76 -24.37
N GLN A 292 -11.75 23.18 -23.68
CA GLN A 292 -10.63 22.47 -24.32
C GLN A 292 -11.08 21.10 -24.85
N LYS A 293 -11.75 21.08 -25.99
CA LYS A 293 -12.38 19.90 -26.58
C LYS A 293 -11.41 18.74 -26.83
N THR A 294 -10.17 19.03 -27.21
CA THR A 294 -9.14 18.00 -27.46
C THR A 294 -8.83 17.19 -26.20
N LEU A 295 -8.65 17.83 -25.03
CA LEU A 295 -8.37 17.12 -23.79
C LEU A 295 -9.58 16.29 -23.32
N VAL A 296 -10.79 16.83 -23.50
CA VAL A 296 -12.04 16.10 -23.23
C VAL A 296 -12.15 14.86 -24.13
N PHE A 297 -11.83 15.00 -25.41
CA PHE A 297 -11.83 13.87 -26.36
C PHE A 297 -10.80 12.78 -26.00
N ILE A 298 -9.58 13.17 -25.63
CA ILE A 298 -8.56 12.23 -25.15
C ILE A 298 -9.05 11.47 -23.92
N HIS A 299 -9.70 12.16 -22.98
CA HIS A 299 -10.25 11.49 -21.79
C HIS A 299 -11.34 10.47 -22.17
N ILE A 300 -12.21 10.78 -23.12
CA ILE A 300 -13.21 9.82 -23.62
C ILE A 300 -12.52 8.58 -24.22
N ILE A 301 -11.46 8.75 -24.99
CA ILE A 301 -10.67 7.62 -25.50
C ILE A 301 -10.12 6.76 -24.36
N ILE A 302 -9.57 7.38 -23.32
CA ILE A 302 -9.09 6.66 -22.13
C ILE A 302 -10.22 5.82 -21.52
N LEU A 303 -11.41 6.37 -21.36
CA LEU A 303 -12.56 5.63 -20.81
C LEU A 303 -12.97 4.46 -21.70
N ILE A 304 -12.99 4.63 -23.03
CA ILE A 304 -13.29 3.56 -23.98
C ILE A 304 -12.26 2.43 -23.85
N VAL A 305 -10.97 2.76 -23.80
CA VAL A 305 -9.90 1.77 -23.62
C VAL A 305 -10.06 1.02 -22.29
N LEU A 306 -10.41 1.71 -21.21
CA LEU A 306 -10.64 1.08 -19.91
C LEU A 306 -11.87 0.16 -19.90
N ILE A 307 -12.96 0.54 -20.58
CA ILE A 307 -14.14 -0.33 -20.74
C ILE A 307 -13.77 -1.56 -21.58
N LEU A 308 -13.06 -1.38 -22.71
CA LEU A 308 -12.59 -2.50 -23.53
C LEU A 308 -11.69 -3.44 -22.73
N PHE A 309 -10.79 -2.90 -21.92
CA PHE A 309 -9.96 -3.72 -21.01
C PHE A 309 -10.83 -4.58 -20.08
N THR A 310 -11.88 -4.00 -19.50
CA THR A 310 -12.80 -4.72 -18.60
C THR A 310 -13.53 -5.86 -19.32
N ILE A 311 -13.94 -5.63 -20.58
CA ILE A 311 -14.60 -6.63 -21.44
C ILE A 311 -13.64 -7.76 -21.82
N LEU A 312 -12.38 -7.42 -22.10
CA LEU A 312 -11.39 -8.38 -22.59
C LEU A 312 -10.75 -9.21 -21.46
N ILE A 313 -10.83 -8.78 -20.20
CA ILE A 313 -10.28 -9.54 -19.06
C ILE A 313 -10.71 -11.01 -19.03
N PRO A 314 -12.00 -11.38 -19.23
CA PRO A 314 -12.43 -12.77 -19.24
C PRO A 314 -11.81 -13.62 -20.36
N LEU A 315 -11.36 -13.01 -21.46
CA LEU A 315 -10.65 -13.70 -22.53
C LEU A 315 -9.21 -14.10 -22.12
N TRP A 316 -8.63 -13.35 -21.18
CA TRP A 316 -7.28 -13.57 -20.68
C TRP A 316 -7.24 -14.49 -19.47
N PHE A 317 -8.32 -14.54 -18.69
CA PHE A 317 -8.42 -15.36 -17.50
C PHE A 317 -9.46 -16.47 -17.70
N PRO A 318 -9.20 -17.71 -17.23
CA PRO A 318 -10.17 -18.78 -17.33
C PRO A 318 -11.38 -18.47 -16.43
N VAL A 319 -12.54 -18.41 -17.03
CA VAL A 319 -13.80 -18.20 -16.34
C VAL A 319 -14.31 -19.54 -15.84
N GLN A 320 -14.53 -19.66 -14.54
CA GLN A 320 -15.21 -20.80 -13.93
C GLN A 320 -16.70 -20.50 -13.77
N PRO A 321 -17.58 -21.48 -13.70
CA PRO A 321 -19.04 -21.27 -13.63
C PRO A 321 -19.48 -20.33 -12.50
N GLU A 322 -18.82 -20.39 -11.35
CA GLU A 322 -19.06 -19.50 -10.23
C GLU A 322 -18.74 -18.02 -10.49
N HIS A 323 -17.98 -17.76 -11.55
CA HIS A 323 -17.59 -16.40 -11.93
C HIS A 323 -18.46 -15.78 -13.02
N TYR A 324 -19.45 -16.51 -13.60
CA TYR A 324 -20.28 -15.99 -14.69
C TYR A 324 -21.09 -14.75 -14.29
N ILE A 325 -21.50 -14.65 -13.04
CA ILE A 325 -22.24 -13.47 -12.54
C ILE A 325 -21.42 -12.18 -12.71
N TRP A 326 -20.10 -12.28 -12.66
CA TRP A 326 -19.18 -11.13 -12.76
C TRP A 326 -18.93 -10.68 -14.19
N ILE A 327 -19.19 -11.54 -15.17
CA ILE A 327 -19.17 -11.17 -16.59
C ILE A 327 -20.32 -10.21 -16.91
N GLY A 328 -21.40 -10.26 -16.13
CA GLY A 328 -22.51 -9.33 -16.23
C GLY A 328 -22.15 -7.87 -15.90
N ILE A 329 -21.07 -7.63 -15.14
CA ILE A 329 -20.65 -6.26 -14.78
C ILE A 329 -20.32 -5.42 -16.03
N PRO A 330 -19.45 -5.86 -16.96
CA PRO A 330 -19.24 -5.15 -18.22
C PRO A 330 -20.53 -4.98 -19.04
N ALA A 331 -21.39 -6.00 -19.08
CA ALA A 331 -22.65 -5.95 -19.81
C ALA A 331 -23.63 -4.89 -19.26
N LEU A 332 -23.62 -4.62 -17.98
CA LEU A 332 -24.42 -3.55 -17.36
C LEU A 332 -23.78 -2.17 -17.49
N THR A 333 -22.45 -2.10 -17.43
CA THR A 333 -21.73 -0.82 -17.48
C THR A 333 -21.71 -0.19 -18.85
N ILE A 334 -21.72 -0.97 -19.94
CA ILE A 334 -21.75 -0.44 -21.31
C ILE A 334 -23.03 0.36 -21.57
N PRO A 335 -24.24 -0.19 -21.36
CA PRO A 335 -25.48 0.58 -21.50
C PRO A 335 -25.50 1.79 -20.56
N ALA A 336 -25.09 1.63 -19.29
CA ALA A 336 -25.02 2.74 -18.35
C ALA A 336 -24.10 3.86 -18.83
N PHE A 337 -22.95 3.52 -19.40
CA PHE A 337 -22.02 4.50 -19.97
C PHE A 337 -22.63 5.21 -21.20
N ILE A 338 -23.27 4.48 -22.10
CA ILE A 338 -23.81 5.05 -23.36
C ILE A 338 -25.05 5.92 -23.07
N PHE A 339 -26.00 5.40 -22.30
CA PHE A 339 -27.29 6.03 -22.10
C PHE A 339 -27.33 7.07 -20.99
N PHE A 340 -26.37 7.04 -20.05
CA PHE A 340 -26.34 8.07 -19.01
C PHE A 340 -26.03 9.43 -19.61
N LYS A 341 -26.97 10.36 -19.48
CA LYS A 341 -26.87 11.73 -19.98
C LYS A 341 -27.53 12.70 -19.01
N THR A 342 -26.86 13.82 -18.77
CA THR A 342 -27.41 14.98 -18.03
C THR A 342 -27.43 16.20 -18.94
N ASN A 343 -28.05 17.28 -18.47
CA ASN A 343 -28.07 18.55 -19.20
C ASN A 343 -26.69 19.19 -19.36
N GLU A 344 -25.72 18.82 -18.52
CA GLU A 344 -24.36 19.34 -18.55
C GLU A 344 -23.37 18.26 -19.03
N ALA A 345 -22.65 18.56 -20.12
CA ALA A 345 -21.64 17.64 -20.65
C ALA A 345 -20.53 17.30 -19.64
N LYS A 346 -20.14 18.27 -18.79
CA LYS A 346 -19.16 18.10 -17.71
C LYS A 346 -19.62 17.04 -16.69
N THR A 347 -20.83 17.16 -16.19
CA THR A 347 -21.46 16.21 -15.25
C THR A 347 -21.66 14.85 -15.88
N THR A 348 -22.13 14.82 -17.13
CA THR A 348 -22.29 13.56 -17.90
C THR A 348 -20.96 12.81 -18.00
N LEU A 349 -19.89 13.47 -18.38
CA LEU A 349 -18.57 12.84 -18.51
C LEU A 349 -18.01 12.38 -17.17
N PHE A 350 -18.20 13.20 -16.12
CA PHE A 350 -17.78 12.83 -14.76
C PHE A 350 -18.45 11.53 -14.30
N VAL A 351 -19.76 11.43 -14.41
CA VAL A 351 -20.49 10.21 -14.00
C VAL A 351 -20.11 9.02 -14.89
N ARG A 352 -19.95 9.19 -16.19
CA ARG A 352 -19.45 8.13 -17.07
C ARG A 352 -18.07 7.62 -16.63
N THR A 353 -17.20 8.52 -16.18
CA THR A 353 -15.89 8.14 -15.61
C THR A 353 -16.07 7.30 -14.33
N LEU A 354 -16.99 7.66 -13.44
CA LEU A 354 -17.28 6.89 -12.23
C LEU A 354 -17.83 5.50 -12.54
N ILE A 355 -18.77 5.40 -13.50
CA ILE A 355 -19.32 4.11 -13.96
C ILE A 355 -18.20 3.21 -14.46
N THR A 356 -17.30 3.74 -15.30
CA THR A 356 -16.15 3.00 -15.82
C THR A 356 -15.25 2.49 -14.70
N MET A 357 -14.91 3.35 -13.75
CA MET A 357 -14.02 2.97 -12.65
C MET A 357 -14.67 2.02 -11.67
N LEU A 358 -15.98 2.14 -11.44
CA LEU A 358 -16.73 1.17 -10.64
C LEU A 358 -16.68 -0.22 -11.29
N ALA A 359 -16.87 -0.30 -12.60
CA ALA A 359 -16.76 -1.57 -13.35
C ALA A 359 -15.36 -2.19 -13.20
N ILE A 360 -14.30 -1.39 -13.34
CA ILE A 360 -12.93 -1.85 -13.15
C ILE A 360 -12.72 -2.35 -11.72
N ALA A 361 -13.12 -1.55 -10.73
CA ALA A 361 -12.98 -1.91 -9.32
C ALA A 361 -13.70 -3.23 -8.99
N LEU A 362 -14.94 -3.38 -9.45
CA LEU A 362 -15.70 -4.62 -9.27
C LEU A 362 -15.05 -5.80 -9.99
N THR A 363 -14.61 -5.63 -11.23
CA THR A 363 -13.94 -6.70 -12.00
C THR A 363 -12.64 -7.13 -11.33
N LEU A 364 -11.82 -6.20 -10.87
CA LEU A 364 -10.57 -6.54 -10.19
C LEU A 364 -10.83 -7.25 -8.86
N ASN A 365 -11.73 -6.72 -8.03
CA ASN A 365 -11.91 -7.20 -6.66
C ASN A 365 -12.78 -8.46 -6.55
N LEU A 366 -13.75 -8.63 -7.45
CA LEU A 366 -14.69 -9.75 -7.39
C LEU A 366 -14.35 -10.90 -8.35
N TYR A 367 -13.47 -10.64 -9.32
CA TYR A 367 -13.09 -11.65 -10.30
C TYR A 367 -11.57 -11.88 -10.34
N VAL A 368 -10.78 -10.86 -10.68
CA VAL A 368 -9.34 -11.04 -10.96
C VAL A 368 -8.55 -11.43 -9.71
N PHE A 369 -8.70 -10.68 -8.62
CA PHE A 369 -7.96 -10.96 -7.38
C PHE A 369 -8.38 -12.27 -6.72
N PRO A 370 -9.66 -12.60 -6.54
CA PRO A 370 -10.06 -13.90 -6.00
C PRO A 370 -9.50 -15.06 -6.81
N MET A 371 -9.52 -14.94 -8.16
CA MET A 371 -8.96 -15.96 -9.02
C MET A 371 -7.44 -16.12 -8.86
N LEU A 372 -6.68 -15.03 -8.77
CA LEU A 372 -5.24 -15.08 -8.54
C LEU A 372 -4.92 -15.66 -7.15
N PHE A 373 -5.61 -15.19 -6.11
CA PHE A 373 -5.39 -15.67 -4.74
C PHE A 373 -5.83 -17.11 -4.53
N SER A 374 -6.85 -17.59 -5.25
CA SER A 374 -7.25 -19.01 -5.21
C SER A 374 -6.15 -19.97 -5.69
N LYS A 375 -5.11 -19.46 -6.34
CA LYS A 375 -3.95 -20.24 -6.79
C LYS A 375 -2.77 -20.20 -5.82
N GLN A 376 -2.91 -19.56 -4.67
CA GLN A 376 -1.90 -19.62 -3.62
C GLN A 376 -1.95 -20.98 -2.90
N GLY A 377 -0.79 -21.57 -2.63
CA GLY A 377 -0.67 -22.89 -2.06
C GLY A 377 -0.93 -22.92 -0.55
N ALA A 378 -0.39 -21.94 0.19
CA ALA A 378 -0.45 -21.94 1.65
C ALA A 378 -1.89 -21.89 2.22
N PRO A 379 -2.84 -21.07 1.70
CA PRO A 379 -4.22 -21.11 2.16
C PRO A 379 -4.91 -22.48 1.94
N LYS A 380 -4.55 -23.18 0.85
CA LYS A 380 -5.09 -24.52 0.57
C LYS A 380 -4.50 -25.55 1.51
N ALA A 381 -3.18 -25.49 1.77
CA ALA A 381 -2.53 -26.35 2.75
C ALA A 381 -3.13 -26.16 4.14
N ALA A 382 -3.29 -24.89 4.58
CA ALA A 382 -3.91 -24.56 5.85
C ALA A 382 -5.33 -25.12 5.97
N LYS A 383 -6.13 -25.03 4.89
CA LYS A 383 -7.48 -25.62 4.88
C LYS A 383 -7.46 -27.12 5.09
N ILE A 384 -6.56 -27.86 4.41
CA ILE A 384 -6.42 -29.31 4.59
C ILE A 384 -5.99 -29.64 6.03
N ILE A 385 -5.03 -28.87 6.57
CA ILE A 385 -4.56 -29.05 7.95
C ILE A 385 -5.72 -28.84 8.94
N ASN A 386 -6.45 -27.73 8.82
CA ASN A 386 -7.55 -27.39 9.72
C ASN A 386 -8.68 -28.42 9.68
N GLU A 387 -8.93 -29.04 8.51
CA GLU A 387 -9.98 -30.07 8.33
C GLU A 387 -9.55 -31.45 8.80
N LYS A 388 -8.27 -31.81 8.70
CA LYS A 388 -7.79 -33.17 8.87
C LYS A 388 -6.92 -33.40 10.10
N SER A 389 -6.24 -32.37 10.62
CA SER A 389 -5.28 -32.54 11.70
C SER A 389 -5.96 -32.78 13.06
N LEU A 390 -5.41 -33.70 13.86
CA LEU A 390 -5.79 -33.92 15.24
C LEU A 390 -5.20 -32.82 16.14
N ALA A 391 -5.82 -32.56 17.30
CA ALA A 391 -5.36 -31.51 18.24
C ALA A 391 -3.90 -31.68 18.70
N SER A 392 -3.46 -32.96 18.81
CA SER A 392 -2.09 -33.31 19.24
C SER A 392 -1.03 -33.19 18.16
N GLU A 393 -1.42 -33.01 16.89
CA GLU A 393 -0.47 -32.98 15.78
C GLU A 393 0.15 -31.58 15.61
N GLU A 394 1.40 -31.57 15.19
CA GLU A 394 2.19 -30.36 14.99
C GLU A 394 2.28 -30.01 13.50
N VAL A 395 2.40 -28.69 13.21
CA VAL A 395 2.52 -28.17 11.85
C VAL A 395 3.87 -27.50 11.68
N TYR A 396 4.57 -27.87 10.61
CA TYR A 396 5.87 -27.33 10.26
C TYR A 396 5.87 -26.73 8.85
N TYR A 397 6.73 -25.73 8.65
CA TYR A 397 7.09 -25.21 7.35
C TYR A 397 8.57 -25.49 7.08
N LEU A 398 8.86 -26.06 5.92
CA LEU A 398 10.21 -26.36 5.45
C LEU A 398 10.40 -25.75 4.06
N SER A 399 11.41 -24.90 3.91
CA SER A 399 11.88 -24.40 2.62
C SER A 399 13.41 -24.41 2.57
N PRO A 400 14.02 -25.51 2.07
CA PRO A 400 15.46 -25.59 1.92
C PRO A 400 16.04 -24.47 1.04
N THR A 401 15.27 -24.01 0.06
CA THR A 401 15.66 -22.89 -0.79
C THR A 401 15.81 -21.59 0.03
N ASP A 402 14.85 -21.33 0.92
CA ASP A 402 14.92 -20.15 1.78
C ASP A 402 16.05 -20.27 2.82
N ILE A 403 16.27 -21.46 3.39
CA ILE A 403 17.37 -21.74 4.31
C ILE A 403 18.71 -21.46 3.64
N SER A 404 18.96 -21.98 2.43
CA SER A 404 20.21 -21.79 1.70
C SER A 404 20.48 -20.31 1.34
N ILE A 405 19.43 -19.53 1.04
CA ILE A 405 19.55 -18.09 0.80
C ILE A 405 19.91 -17.37 2.10
N ARG A 406 19.28 -17.73 3.22
CA ARG A 406 19.63 -17.18 4.54
C ARG A 406 21.10 -17.42 4.88
N ASP A 407 21.56 -18.68 4.79
CA ASP A 407 22.93 -19.05 5.11
C ASP A 407 23.94 -18.32 4.21
N SER A 408 23.60 -18.12 2.93
CA SER A 408 24.42 -17.33 2.01
C SER A 408 24.49 -15.85 2.41
N ILE A 409 23.39 -15.28 2.91
CA ILE A 409 23.35 -13.90 3.41
C ILE A 409 24.15 -13.78 4.72
N GLU A 410 24.02 -14.73 5.63
CA GLU A 410 24.80 -14.77 6.87
C GLU A 410 26.31 -14.88 6.61
N MET A 411 26.72 -15.71 5.67
CA MET A 411 28.12 -15.80 5.22
C MET A 411 28.64 -14.49 4.65
N LEU A 412 27.85 -13.81 3.82
CA LEU A 412 28.21 -12.50 3.28
C LEU A 412 28.35 -11.44 4.38
N ASN A 413 27.56 -11.55 5.45
CA ASN A 413 27.61 -10.62 6.58
C ASN A 413 28.80 -10.85 7.51
N THR A 414 29.21 -12.10 7.70
CA THR A 414 30.40 -12.44 8.50
C THR A 414 31.71 -12.08 7.79
N THR A 415 31.69 -11.96 6.46
CA THR A 415 32.86 -11.58 5.65
C THR A 415 32.90 -10.07 5.35
N ALA A 416 31.84 -9.32 5.59
CA ALA A 416 31.78 -7.88 5.37
C ALA A 416 32.12 -7.11 6.67
N VAL A 417 33.00 -6.12 6.51
CA VAL A 417 33.48 -5.07 7.42
C VAL A 417 32.71 -4.87 8.76
N PRO A 418 33.41 -4.69 9.91
CA PRO A 418 32.81 -4.41 11.20
C PRO A 418 31.88 -3.19 11.14
N GLY A 419 30.60 -3.39 11.42
CA GLY A 419 29.54 -2.39 11.33
C GLY A 419 28.32 -2.83 10.51
N ALA A 420 28.36 -3.98 9.85
CA ALA A 420 27.25 -4.56 9.09
C ALA A 420 26.30 -5.44 9.94
N GLU A 421 26.27 -5.25 11.24
CA GLU A 421 25.43 -6.02 12.20
C GLU A 421 23.91 -5.91 11.98
N ASN A 422 23.46 -5.39 10.84
CA ASN A 422 22.07 -4.96 10.67
C ASN A 422 21.22 -5.83 9.74
N ILE A 423 21.61 -7.06 9.43
CA ILE A 423 20.81 -7.93 8.55
C ILE A 423 19.91 -8.93 9.33
N GLN A 424 19.84 -8.86 10.64
CA GLN A 424 18.75 -9.53 11.39
C GLN A 424 17.34 -9.17 10.87
N THR A 425 17.21 -8.11 10.10
CA THR A 425 15.96 -7.67 9.48
C THR A 425 15.54 -8.47 8.26
N GLU A 426 16.44 -9.21 7.61
CA GLU A 426 16.12 -9.98 6.41
C GLU A 426 15.71 -11.43 6.71
N LEU A 427 16.05 -11.98 7.86
CA LEU A 427 15.65 -13.33 8.28
C LEU A 427 14.12 -13.56 8.33
N HIS A 428 13.34 -12.49 8.45
CA HIS A 428 11.89 -12.56 8.43
C HIS A 428 11.29 -12.79 7.03
N PHE A 429 12.04 -12.63 5.94
CA PHE A 429 11.54 -12.82 4.57
C PHE A 429 11.34 -14.29 4.17
N TYR A 430 11.89 -15.24 4.93
CA TYR A 430 11.89 -16.67 4.61
C TYR A 430 10.78 -17.45 5.31
N ARG A 431 9.84 -16.76 5.96
CA ARG A 431 8.72 -17.39 6.68
C ARG A 431 7.45 -17.31 5.85
N ASN A 432 6.68 -18.39 5.86
CA ASN A 432 5.38 -18.45 5.16
C ASN A 432 4.27 -17.85 6.03
N TYR A 433 4.16 -16.53 6.02
CA TYR A 433 3.14 -15.81 6.80
C TYR A 433 1.71 -16.11 6.37
N GLU A 434 1.50 -16.55 5.11
CA GLU A 434 0.18 -16.94 4.63
C GLU A 434 -0.27 -18.24 5.31
N LEU A 435 0.61 -19.22 5.42
CA LEU A 435 0.31 -20.45 6.15
C LEU A 435 -0.05 -20.16 7.61
N MET A 436 0.75 -19.31 8.27
CA MET A 436 0.50 -18.91 9.66
C MET A 436 -0.85 -18.20 9.84
N PHE A 437 -1.24 -17.37 8.88
CA PHE A 437 -2.47 -16.59 8.98
C PHE A 437 -3.72 -17.45 8.83
N TYR A 438 -3.68 -18.47 7.94
CA TYR A 438 -4.83 -19.31 7.63
C TYR A 438 -4.89 -20.60 8.44
N CYS A 439 -3.78 -21.02 9.04
CA CYS A 439 -3.73 -22.21 9.90
C CYS A 439 -4.22 -21.86 11.30
N GLU A 440 -5.16 -22.66 11.84
CA GLU A 440 -5.67 -22.51 13.21
C GLU A 440 -4.66 -22.96 14.26
N LYS A 441 -3.68 -23.77 13.85
CA LYS A 441 -2.58 -24.24 14.67
C LYS A 441 -1.35 -23.34 14.55
N SER A 442 -0.51 -23.39 15.58
CA SER A 442 0.83 -22.78 15.52
C SER A 442 1.68 -23.49 14.47
N VAL A 443 2.28 -22.70 13.58
CA VAL A 443 3.19 -23.20 12.54
C VAL A 443 4.62 -23.03 13.04
N ASN A 444 5.33 -24.14 13.18
CA ASN A 444 6.74 -24.18 13.53
C ASN A 444 7.59 -24.11 12.25
N TYR A 445 8.81 -23.61 12.37
CA TYR A 445 9.75 -23.50 11.25
C TYR A 445 10.92 -24.45 11.46
N ILE A 446 11.30 -25.13 10.39
CA ILE A 446 12.54 -25.90 10.36
C ILE A 446 13.61 -24.91 9.90
N GLU A 447 14.46 -24.47 10.83
CA GLU A 447 15.45 -23.44 10.58
C GLU A 447 16.79 -24.02 10.09
N GLN A 448 17.09 -25.26 10.45
CA GLN A 448 18.30 -25.95 10.03
C GLN A 448 17.94 -27.27 9.34
N LEU A 449 18.65 -27.62 8.29
CA LEU A 449 18.39 -28.86 7.55
C LEU A 449 18.66 -30.11 8.40
N GLU A 450 19.53 -30.00 9.39
CA GLU A 450 19.88 -31.05 10.35
C GLU A 450 18.71 -31.42 11.26
N ASP A 451 17.81 -30.47 11.58
CA ASP A 451 16.63 -30.71 12.43
C ASP A 451 15.55 -31.55 11.73
N ILE A 452 15.63 -31.71 10.41
CA ILE A 452 14.63 -32.44 9.63
C ILE A 452 14.54 -33.89 10.08
N GLU A 453 15.68 -34.55 10.35
CA GLU A 453 15.75 -35.96 10.70
C GLU A 453 15.04 -36.22 12.03
N ASP A 454 15.24 -35.36 13.02
CA ASP A 454 14.58 -35.48 14.33
C ASP A 454 13.07 -35.26 14.22
N ILE A 455 12.62 -34.33 13.39
CA ILE A 455 11.21 -34.00 13.19
C ILE A 455 10.50 -35.15 12.44
N ILE A 456 11.10 -35.70 11.40
CA ILE A 456 10.51 -36.77 10.58
C ILE A 456 10.34 -38.06 11.38
N ASN A 457 11.17 -38.29 12.40
CA ASN A 457 11.07 -39.47 13.27
C ASN A 457 9.91 -39.41 14.25
N ARG A 458 9.31 -38.24 14.49
CA ARG A 458 8.10 -38.10 15.31
C ARG A 458 6.87 -38.56 14.52
N ARG A 459 5.71 -38.66 15.19
CA ARG A 459 4.42 -39.02 14.58
C ARG A 459 3.45 -37.84 14.67
N GLY A 460 2.49 -37.83 13.77
CA GLY A 460 1.44 -36.83 13.79
C GLY A 460 1.93 -35.45 13.39
N ILE A 461 2.74 -35.37 12.31
CA ILE A 461 3.36 -34.12 11.85
C ILE A 461 2.89 -33.77 10.45
N TRP A 462 2.52 -32.52 10.29
CA TRP A 462 2.22 -31.93 9.00
C TRP A 462 3.36 -31.02 8.57
N ILE A 463 3.92 -31.22 7.37
CA ILE A 463 5.00 -30.39 6.81
C ILE A 463 4.54 -29.78 5.48
N TYR A 464 4.46 -28.46 5.42
CA TYR A 464 4.26 -27.74 4.16
C TYR A 464 5.61 -27.33 3.58
N THR A 465 5.87 -27.72 2.30
CA THR A 465 7.20 -27.60 1.72
C THR A 465 7.19 -27.34 0.21
N ASP A 466 8.34 -26.96 -0.33
CA ASP A 466 8.64 -26.86 -1.76
C ASP A 466 9.13 -28.23 -2.33
N PRO A 467 9.37 -28.36 -3.66
CA PRO A 467 9.85 -29.60 -4.27
C PRO A 467 11.17 -30.11 -3.67
N THR A 468 12.08 -29.21 -3.34
CA THR A 468 13.39 -29.55 -2.77
C THR A 468 13.25 -30.14 -1.37
N GLY A 469 12.37 -29.55 -0.55
CA GLY A 469 12.11 -30.09 0.77
C GLY A 469 11.36 -31.43 0.74
N LEU A 470 10.47 -31.65 -0.24
CA LEU A 470 9.85 -32.96 -0.43
C LEU A 470 10.90 -34.04 -0.75
N GLU A 471 11.84 -33.75 -1.64
CA GLU A 471 12.94 -34.66 -1.98
C GLU A 471 13.79 -35.01 -0.74
N GLN A 472 14.10 -34.03 0.10
CA GLN A 472 14.83 -34.26 1.35
C GLN A 472 14.04 -35.14 2.31
N ILE A 473 12.74 -34.87 2.51
CA ILE A 473 11.88 -35.71 3.35
C ILE A 473 11.86 -37.16 2.84
N GLN A 474 11.68 -37.36 1.53
CA GLN A 474 11.62 -38.68 0.92
C GLN A 474 12.94 -39.47 1.03
N ASN A 475 14.07 -38.76 1.01
CA ASN A 475 15.39 -39.40 1.17
C ASN A 475 15.67 -39.82 2.62
N LEU A 476 15.10 -39.13 3.59
CA LEU A 476 15.32 -39.39 5.02
C LEU A 476 14.34 -40.40 5.63
N THR A 477 13.17 -40.61 5.03
CA THR A 477 12.18 -41.54 5.58
C THR A 477 11.73 -42.59 4.56
N LYS A 478 11.58 -43.84 5.05
CA LYS A 478 10.92 -44.94 4.33
C LYS A 478 9.47 -45.15 4.77
N LYS A 479 8.96 -44.32 5.68
CA LYS A 479 7.58 -44.40 6.16
C LYS A 479 6.61 -44.02 5.05
N PRO A 480 5.38 -44.58 5.03
CA PRO A 480 4.33 -44.10 4.15
C PRO A 480 4.03 -42.65 4.46
N LEU A 481 3.88 -41.83 3.41
CA LEU A 481 3.60 -40.41 3.48
C LEU A 481 2.24 -40.16 2.86
N ASP A 482 1.36 -39.49 3.58
CA ASP A 482 0.18 -38.88 2.97
C ASP A 482 0.61 -37.59 2.27
N LEU A 483 0.60 -37.62 0.95
CA LEU A 483 1.13 -36.53 0.14
C LEU A 483 0.02 -35.77 -0.61
N PHE A 484 -0.08 -34.45 -0.38
CA PHE A 484 -0.98 -33.56 -1.09
C PHE A 484 -0.16 -32.61 -1.97
N SER A 485 -0.29 -32.76 -3.31
CA SER A 485 0.34 -31.86 -4.26
C SER A 485 -0.56 -30.64 -4.49
N ILE A 486 -0.05 -29.43 -4.30
CA ILE A 486 -0.80 -28.19 -4.34
C ILE A 486 -0.15 -27.23 -5.35
N ASP A 487 -0.96 -26.72 -6.29
CA ASP A 487 -0.51 -25.69 -7.20
C ASP A 487 -0.35 -24.36 -6.48
N HIS A 488 0.79 -23.72 -6.68
CA HIS A 488 1.14 -22.43 -6.10
C HIS A 488 1.47 -21.40 -7.19
N LEU A 489 0.86 -20.23 -7.12
CA LEU A 489 1.16 -19.08 -7.95
C LEU A 489 2.07 -18.11 -7.20
N ASN A 490 3.28 -17.91 -7.70
CA ASN A 490 4.16 -16.88 -7.19
C ASN A 490 3.68 -15.49 -7.60
N LEU A 491 3.05 -14.77 -6.69
CA LEU A 491 2.50 -13.43 -6.94
C LEU A 491 3.57 -12.35 -7.18
N LYS A 492 4.84 -12.62 -6.91
CA LYS A 492 5.94 -11.70 -7.30
C LYS A 492 6.15 -11.68 -8.83
N ARG A 493 5.66 -12.70 -9.56
CA ARG A 493 5.80 -12.84 -11.02
C ARG A 493 4.47 -13.18 -11.71
N PRO A 494 3.38 -12.43 -11.49
CA PRO A 494 2.05 -12.77 -11.99
C PRO A 494 1.95 -12.69 -13.52
N ALA A 495 2.82 -11.93 -14.17
CA ALA A 495 2.78 -11.71 -15.61
C ALA A 495 2.85 -13.01 -16.44
N LYS A 496 3.58 -14.04 -15.95
CA LYS A 496 3.66 -15.34 -16.61
C LYS A 496 2.33 -16.11 -16.54
N TYR A 497 1.60 -15.99 -15.45
CA TYR A 497 0.30 -16.60 -15.28
C TYR A 497 -0.80 -15.89 -16.07
N ILE A 498 -0.71 -14.57 -16.16
CA ILE A 498 -1.66 -13.75 -16.92
C ILE A 498 -1.64 -14.14 -18.40
N ARG A 499 -0.47 -14.44 -18.99
CA ARG A 499 -0.36 -14.83 -20.40
C ARG A 499 -0.87 -16.25 -20.61
N PRO A 500 -1.89 -16.48 -21.50
CA PRO A 500 -2.45 -17.81 -21.74
C PRO A 500 -1.41 -18.87 -22.15
N SER A 501 -0.43 -18.50 -22.97
CA SER A 501 0.61 -19.39 -23.49
C SER A 501 1.61 -19.90 -22.45
N THR A 502 1.79 -19.17 -21.33
CA THR A 502 2.74 -19.53 -20.27
C THR A 502 2.05 -19.93 -18.95
N ARG A 503 0.74 -19.82 -18.87
CA ARG A 503 -0.06 -20.00 -17.65
C ARG A 503 0.18 -21.35 -16.98
N GLY A 504 0.05 -22.46 -17.70
CA GLY A 504 0.23 -23.81 -17.14
C GLY A 504 1.64 -24.09 -16.62
N LYS A 505 2.66 -23.42 -17.21
CA LYS A 505 4.07 -23.56 -16.81
C LYS A 505 4.48 -22.58 -15.70
N SER A 506 3.59 -21.67 -15.31
CA SER A 506 3.88 -20.64 -14.29
C SER A 506 3.40 -21.01 -12.90
N LEU A 507 2.65 -22.10 -12.77
CA LEU A 507 2.28 -22.67 -11.49
C LEU A 507 3.42 -23.56 -10.99
N GLU A 508 3.93 -23.22 -9.83
CA GLU A 508 4.91 -23.99 -9.09
C GLU A 508 4.15 -25.06 -8.28
N LYS A 509 4.81 -26.16 -7.96
CA LYS A 509 4.24 -27.17 -7.07
C LYS A 509 4.75 -26.94 -5.66
N THR A 510 3.85 -26.99 -4.69
CA THR A 510 4.16 -27.10 -3.28
C THR A 510 3.49 -28.36 -2.73
N TYR A 511 3.96 -28.82 -1.61
CA TYR A 511 3.54 -30.10 -1.07
C TYR A 511 3.17 -29.97 0.40
N LEU A 512 2.10 -30.65 0.78
CA LEU A 512 1.77 -30.87 2.16
C LEU A 512 1.94 -32.35 2.44
N VAL A 513 2.82 -32.67 3.39
CA VAL A 513 3.18 -34.02 3.78
C VAL A 513 2.63 -34.28 5.18
N HIS A 514 1.95 -35.38 5.39
CA HIS A 514 1.55 -35.84 6.70
C HIS A 514 2.32 -37.14 7.05
N LEU A 515 2.90 -37.17 8.24
CA LEU A 515 3.65 -38.27 8.81
C LEU A 515 2.80 -38.88 9.94
N GLU A 516 2.21 -40.05 9.68
CA GLU A 516 1.41 -40.81 10.68
C GLU A 516 2.25 -41.42 11.82
#